data_e9de80f3dab4e5a3b595173a9257f284
#
_entry.id   e9de80f3dab4e5a3b595173a9257f284
#
_cell.length_a   1.000
_cell.length_b   1.000
_cell.length_c   1.000
_cell.angle_alpha   90.00
_cell.angle_beta   90.00
_cell.angle_gamma   90.00
#
_symmetry.space_group_name_H-M   'P 1'
#
loop_
_entity.id
_entity.type
_entity.pdbx_description
1 polymer ?
#
loop_
_entity_poly.entity_id
_entity_poly.type
_entity_poly.pdbx_seq_one_letter_code
_entity_poly.pdbx_strand_id
1 'polypeptide(L)'
;MNKTTIFYKTQNILIEKLEKQSNIEVLKERNFFAKIFSAKKIPDIYFHSGSLDDDSKENILNSKITIVNSFAAMNEIIARTKISHEKIRVIYPSIEVEYKDPKEIKVKICEELQIDNESKIIFFTAKNIKSSGVKEFLDICSSLNYQNFKVIIAGNNKQIYNLRFQIPKYPNLENRLILLEDYKNIDELFLAADIFILPTYNKSFSSNILKAMFCECVVFVTIENDVREVVDVFASMDSSTDPSIAFKIDAILLSEQDFNQIKKQNRELALEFTLENNLVKINHIIENV
;
A
#
# COMPACT_ATOMS: atom_id res chain seq x y z
N MET A 1 -28.78 10.38 -20.69
CA MET A 1 -28.14 9.14 -20.20
C MET A 1 -28.36 9.03 -18.70
N ASN A 2 -28.85 7.89 -18.23
CA ASN A 2 -28.90 7.68 -16.78
C ASN A 2 -27.46 7.63 -16.22
N LYS A 3 -27.22 8.33 -15.10
CA LYS A 3 -25.93 8.28 -14.43
C LYS A 3 -25.82 6.99 -13.63
N THR A 4 -24.64 6.38 -13.63
CA THR A 4 -24.34 5.26 -12.74
C THR A 4 -24.10 5.79 -11.33
N THR A 5 -24.82 5.27 -10.36
CA THR A 5 -24.68 5.70 -8.96
C THR A 5 -23.61 4.89 -8.26
N ILE A 6 -22.68 5.59 -7.58
CA ILE A 6 -21.63 4.95 -6.77
C ILE A 6 -21.74 5.36 -5.30
N PHE A 7 -21.30 4.48 -4.41
CA PHE A 7 -21.16 4.76 -2.98
C PHE A 7 -19.88 4.15 -2.43
N TYR A 8 -19.23 4.85 -1.51
CA TYR A 8 -18.02 4.42 -0.83
C TYR A 8 -17.97 4.98 0.60
N LYS A 9 -17.25 4.31 1.50
CA LYS A 9 -16.95 4.80 2.86
C LYS A 9 -15.61 5.51 2.95
N THR A 10 -14.63 5.06 2.16
CA THR A 10 -13.28 5.62 2.15
C THR A 10 -12.94 6.09 0.75
N GLN A 11 -12.61 7.36 0.62
CA GLN A 11 -12.15 7.94 -0.64
C GLN A 11 -10.72 7.48 -0.95
N ASN A 12 -10.44 7.24 -2.22
CA ASN A 12 -9.12 6.97 -2.77
C ASN A 12 -8.98 7.66 -4.13
N ILE A 13 -7.78 7.64 -4.71
CA ILE A 13 -7.49 8.36 -5.94
C ILE A 13 -8.35 7.89 -7.14
N LEU A 14 -8.67 6.60 -7.24
CA LEU A 14 -9.55 6.07 -8.28
C LEU A 14 -10.96 6.68 -8.16
N ILE A 15 -11.50 6.71 -6.94
CA ILE A 15 -12.81 7.30 -6.65
C ILE A 15 -12.80 8.81 -6.96
N GLU A 16 -11.75 9.53 -6.58
CA GLU A 16 -11.61 10.96 -6.89
C GLU A 16 -11.64 11.26 -8.39
N LYS A 17 -11.10 10.39 -9.22
CA LYS A 17 -11.18 10.52 -10.69
C LYS A 17 -12.56 10.16 -11.21
N LEU A 18 -13.22 9.15 -10.63
CA LEU A 18 -14.59 8.77 -11.02
C LEU A 18 -15.59 9.88 -10.69
N GLU A 19 -15.48 10.54 -9.55
CA GLU A 19 -16.36 11.66 -9.16
C GLU A 19 -16.38 12.80 -10.18
N LYS A 20 -15.30 12.97 -10.93
CA LYS A 20 -15.18 14.03 -11.96
C LYS A 20 -15.82 13.65 -13.30
N GLN A 21 -16.26 12.40 -13.46
CA GLN A 21 -16.90 11.94 -14.70
C GLN A 21 -18.38 12.36 -14.74
N SER A 22 -18.84 12.86 -15.88
CA SER A 22 -20.20 13.38 -16.05
C SER A 22 -21.30 12.31 -15.97
N ASN A 23 -20.96 11.05 -16.22
CA ASN A 23 -21.84 9.88 -16.16
C ASN A 23 -21.93 9.22 -14.78
N ILE A 24 -21.23 9.76 -13.76
CA ILE A 24 -21.23 9.25 -12.40
C ILE A 24 -22.04 10.17 -11.47
N GLU A 25 -22.81 9.57 -10.57
CA GLU A 25 -23.47 10.22 -9.43
C GLU A 25 -23.02 9.57 -8.12
N VAL A 26 -22.43 10.36 -7.22
CA VAL A 26 -22.02 9.87 -5.91
C VAL A 26 -23.17 9.99 -4.92
N LEU A 27 -23.56 8.88 -4.32
CA LEU A 27 -24.52 8.88 -3.22
C LEU A 27 -23.82 9.32 -1.93
N LYS A 28 -24.44 10.26 -1.21
CA LYS A 28 -23.92 10.75 0.07
C LYS A 28 -24.32 9.84 1.22
N GLU A 29 -23.45 9.73 2.21
CA GLU A 29 -23.77 9.07 3.47
C GLU A 29 -24.98 9.77 4.13
N ARG A 30 -25.95 8.97 4.60
CA ARG A 30 -27.16 9.52 5.23
C ARG A 30 -26.81 9.98 6.66
N ASN A 31 -27.20 11.22 6.97
CA ASN A 31 -27.18 11.70 8.34
C ASN A 31 -28.25 10.99 9.20
N PHE A 32 -28.17 11.10 10.51
CA PHE A 32 -29.04 10.40 11.46
C PHE A 32 -30.55 10.58 11.16
N PHE A 33 -30.99 11.80 10.83
CA PHE A 33 -32.39 12.09 10.51
C PHE A 33 -32.83 11.43 9.19
N ALA A 34 -31.98 11.43 8.17
CA ALA A 34 -32.27 10.78 6.90
C ALA A 34 -32.36 9.25 7.04
N LYS A 35 -31.66 8.65 7.98
CA LYS A 35 -31.78 7.20 8.28
C LYS A 35 -33.19 6.83 8.82
N ILE A 36 -33.88 7.76 9.49
CA ILE A 36 -35.18 7.51 10.09
C ILE A 36 -36.34 7.80 9.12
N PHE A 37 -36.20 8.85 8.30
CA PHE A 37 -37.33 9.41 7.52
C PHE A 37 -37.28 9.17 6.01
N SER A 38 -36.20 8.59 5.47
CA SER A 38 -36.11 8.34 4.03
C SER A 38 -35.63 6.92 3.71
N ALA A 39 -36.17 6.36 2.62
CA ALA A 39 -35.67 5.09 2.09
C ALA A 39 -34.19 5.23 1.68
N LYS A 40 -33.42 4.18 1.91
CA LYS A 40 -32.02 4.14 1.51
C LYS A 40 -31.94 3.99 -0.01
N LYS A 41 -31.28 4.94 -0.68
CA LYS A 41 -30.90 4.75 -2.08
C LYS A 41 -29.78 3.71 -2.12
N ILE A 42 -29.99 2.65 -2.88
CA ILE A 42 -28.98 1.62 -3.14
C ILE A 42 -28.13 2.06 -4.34
N PRO A 43 -26.78 2.04 -4.24
CA PRO A 43 -25.93 2.38 -5.36
C PRO A 43 -25.92 1.27 -6.41
N ASP A 44 -25.67 1.61 -7.67
CA ASP A 44 -25.37 0.63 -8.70
C ASP A 44 -24.04 -0.07 -8.38
N ILE A 45 -23.01 0.70 -8.00
CA ILE A 45 -21.70 0.19 -7.63
C ILE A 45 -21.34 0.62 -6.21
N TYR A 46 -21.04 -0.35 -5.35
CA TYR A 46 -20.56 -0.12 -4.01
C TYR A 46 -19.05 -0.42 -3.88
N PHE A 47 -18.25 0.58 -3.52
CA PHE A 47 -16.83 0.39 -3.19
C PHE A 47 -16.70 0.04 -1.71
N HIS A 48 -16.46 -1.23 -1.42
CA HIS A 48 -16.30 -1.69 -0.06
C HIS A 48 -14.88 -1.50 0.45
N SER A 49 -14.76 -0.97 1.68
CA SER A 49 -13.51 -0.86 2.42
C SER A 49 -13.77 -0.96 3.92
N GLY A 50 -12.82 -1.52 4.65
CA GLY A 50 -12.90 -1.66 6.10
C GLY A 50 -13.74 -2.83 6.58
N SER A 51 -14.37 -2.70 7.76
CA SER A 51 -15.12 -3.78 8.40
C SER A 51 -16.46 -4.08 7.71
N LEU A 52 -16.86 -5.35 7.77
CA LEU A 52 -18.15 -5.81 7.27
C LEU A 52 -19.25 -5.60 8.34
N ASP A 53 -19.62 -4.33 8.55
CA ASP A 53 -20.76 -3.94 9.40
C ASP A 53 -22.11 -4.13 8.67
N ASP A 54 -23.24 -3.91 9.35
CA ASP A 54 -24.57 -4.15 8.79
C ASP A 54 -24.90 -3.20 7.62
N ASP A 55 -24.47 -1.93 7.69
CA ASP A 55 -24.62 -0.99 6.57
C ASP A 55 -23.81 -1.43 5.34
N SER A 56 -22.60 -1.99 5.54
CA SER A 56 -21.79 -2.56 4.47
C SER A 56 -22.45 -3.79 3.85
N LYS A 57 -22.95 -4.71 4.70
CA LYS A 57 -23.64 -5.91 4.22
C LYS A 57 -24.87 -5.56 3.38
N GLU A 58 -25.66 -4.58 3.84
CA GLU A 58 -26.84 -4.12 3.10
C GLU A 58 -26.45 -3.57 1.73
N ASN A 59 -25.41 -2.73 1.63
CA ASN A 59 -24.92 -2.21 0.35
C ASN A 59 -24.39 -3.34 -0.54
N ILE A 60 -23.61 -4.27 -0.01
CA ILE A 60 -23.05 -5.43 -0.73
C ILE A 60 -24.18 -6.28 -1.35
N LEU A 61 -25.19 -6.62 -0.55
CA LEU A 61 -26.27 -7.50 -0.99
C LEU A 61 -27.17 -6.87 -2.07
N ASN A 62 -27.42 -5.56 -1.97
CA ASN A 62 -28.41 -4.86 -2.79
C ASN A 62 -27.82 -4.10 -3.97
N SER A 63 -26.53 -3.75 -3.98
CA SER A 63 -25.87 -3.14 -5.15
C SER A 63 -25.81 -4.13 -6.31
N LYS A 64 -25.78 -3.62 -7.55
CA LYS A 64 -25.57 -4.46 -8.73
C LYS A 64 -24.17 -5.07 -8.70
N ILE A 65 -23.15 -4.25 -8.43
CA ILE A 65 -21.75 -4.67 -8.32
C ILE A 65 -21.13 -4.11 -7.02
N THR A 66 -20.32 -4.93 -6.35
CA THR A 66 -19.45 -4.52 -5.24
C THR A 66 -17.99 -4.58 -5.70
N ILE A 67 -17.26 -3.50 -5.52
CA ILE A 67 -15.80 -3.44 -5.76
C ILE A 67 -15.07 -3.63 -4.44
N VAL A 68 -14.06 -4.49 -4.43
CA VAL A 68 -13.16 -4.75 -3.32
C VAL A 68 -11.70 -4.61 -3.77
N ASN A 69 -10.78 -4.46 -2.81
CA ASN A 69 -9.37 -4.19 -3.09
C ASN A 69 -8.45 -5.43 -3.04
N SER A 70 -9.01 -6.63 -2.80
CA SER A 70 -8.25 -7.89 -2.75
C SER A 70 -9.16 -9.09 -2.97
N PHE A 71 -8.61 -10.21 -3.41
CA PHE A 71 -9.32 -11.49 -3.44
C PHE A 71 -9.60 -12.01 -2.02
N ALA A 72 -8.73 -11.73 -1.06
CA ALA A 72 -8.96 -12.07 0.35
C ALA A 72 -10.23 -11.36 0.86
N ALA A 73 -10.40 -10.06 0.60
CA ALA A 73 -11.62 -9.33 0.95
C ALA A 73 -12.85 -9.88 0.22
N MET A 74 -12.75 -10.23 -1.07
CA MET A 74 -13.81 -10.86 -1.82
C MET A 74 -14.24 -12.18 -1.17
N ASN A 75 -13.28 -13.05 -0.88
CA ASN A 75 -13.54 -14.36 -0.27
C ASN A 75 -14.17 -14.24 1.12
N GLU A 76 -13.72 -13.29 1.95
CA GLU A 76 -14.32 -13.00 3.25
C GLU A 76 -15.79 -12.57 3.11
N ILE A 77 -16.08 -11.66 2.18
CA ILE A 77 -17.45 -11.19 1.92
C ILE A 77 -18.33 -12.35 1.47
N ILE A 78 -17.90 -13.15 0.50
CA ILE A 78 -18.68 -14.30 0.01
C ILE A 78 -18.95 -15.30 1.15
N ALA A 79 -17.93 -15.59 1.96
CA ALA A 79 -18.08 -16.53 3.08
C ALA A 79 -19.12 -16.05 4.11
N ARG A 80 -19.15 -14.74 4.39
CA ARG A 80 -20.01 -14.15 5.43
C ARG A 80 -21.39 -13.74 4.96
N THR A 81 -21.56 -13.37 3.68
CA THR A 81 -22.84 -12.85 3.15
C THR A 81 -23.54 -13.82 2.21
N LYS A 82 -22.83 -14.84 1.70
CA LYS A 82 -23.32 -15.80 0.69
C LYS A 82 -23.74 -15.14 -0.65
N ILE A 83 -23.23 -13.95 -0.90
CA ILE A 83 -23.48 -13.25 -2.19
C ILE A 83 -22.83 -14.02 -3.34
N SER A 84 -23.44 -13.92 -4.54
CA SER A 84 -22.84 -14.50 -5.74
C SER A 84 -21.50 -13.84 -6.09
N HIS A 85 -20.51 -14.66 -6.44
CA HIS A 85 -19.20 -14.20 -6.94
C HIS A 85 -19.34 -13.23 -8.12
N GLU A 86 -20.37 -13.40 -8.97
CA GLU A 86 -20.61 -12.55 -10.14
C GLU A 86 -20.93 -11.09 -9.78
N LYS A 87 -21.36 -10.82 -8.55
CA LYS A 87 -21.63 -9.46 -8.05
C LYS A 87 -20.42 -8.76 -7.46
N ILE A 88 -19.27 -9.43 -7.35
CA ILE A 88 -18.06 -8.82 -6.77
C ILE A 88 -16.97 -8.73 -7.83
N ARG A 89 -16.25 -7.61 -7.83
CA ARG A 89 -15.08 -7.40 -8.67
C ARG A 89 -13.91 -6.93 -7.80
N VAL A 90 -12.73 -7.45 -8.11
CA VAL A 90 -11.49 -7.01 -7.46
C VAL A 90 -10.84 -5.93 -8.32
N ILE A 91 -10.60 -4.76 -7.73
CA ILE A 91 -9.75 -3.71 -8.28
C ILE A 91 -8.75 -3.35 -7.18
N TYR A 92 -7.51 -3.75 -7.35
CA TYR A 92 -6.44 -3.44 -6.42
C TYR A 92 -6.22 -1.92 -6.30
N PRO A 93 -5.66 -1.43 -5.17
CA PRO A 93 -5.37 -0.01 -5.00
C PRO A 93 -4.56 0.56 -6.15
N SER A 94 -4.93 1.75 -6.59
CA SER A 94 -4.25 2.42 -7.70
C SER A 94 -2.96 3.08 -7.25
N ILE A 95 -1.94 3.03 -8.11
CA ILE A 95 -0.69 3.76 -7.96
C ILE A 95 -0.82 5.08 -8.72
N GLU A 96 -0.52 6.18 -8.03
CA GLU A 96 -0.35 7.50 -8.64
C GLU A 96 1.00 8.06 -8.16
N VAL A 97 2.04 7.72 -8.90
CA VAL A 97 3.40 8.25 -8.71
C VAL A 97 3.89 8.76 -10.05
N GLU A 98 4.35 10.01 -10.09
CA GLU A 98 5.11 10.50 -11.23
C GLU A 98 6.45 9.78 -11.28
N TYR A 99 6.59 8.87 -12.25
CA TYR A 99 7.83 8.13 -12.39
C TYR A 99 8.94 9.01 -12.92
N LYS A 100 10.05 9.04 -12.19
CA LYS A 100 11.32 9.66 -12.56
C LYS A 100 12.41 8.60 -12.50
N ASP A 101 13.52 8.82 -13.18
CA ASP A 101 14.64 7.88 -13.12
C ASP A 101 15.10 7.67 -11.67
N PRO A 102 14.98 6.44 -11.13
CA PRO A 102 15.36 6.16 -9.74
C PRO A 102 16.82 6.50 -9.45
N LYS A 103 17.72 6.39 -10.44
CA LYS A 103 19.14 6.72 -10.25
C LYS A 103 19.35 8.22 -10.02
N GLU A 104 18.68 9.05 -10.82
CA GLU A 104 18.76 10.51 -10.69
C GLU A 104 18.16 10.96 -9.35
N ILE A 105 17.00 10.40 -8.98
CA ILE A 105 16.35 10.72 -7.71
C ILE A 105 17.19 10.22 -6.52
N LYS A 106 17.81 9.04 -6.63
CA LYS A 106 18.70 8.53 -5.58
C LYS A 106 19.87 9.48 -5.34
N VAL A 107 20.54 9.96 -6.39
CA VAL A 107 21.63 10.93 -6.27
C VAL A 107 21.14 12.19 -5.54
N LYS A 108 20.00 12.76 -5.97
CA LYS A 108 19.39 13.93 -5.33
C LYS A 108 19.13 13.72 -3.82
N ILE A 109 18.50 12.60 -3.47
CA ILE A 109 18.17 12.27 -2.07
C ILE A 109 19.45 12.00 -1.24
N CYS A 110 20.45 11.35 -1.84
CA CYS A 110 21.74 11.12 -1.19
C CYS A 110 22.46 12.44 -0.89
N GLU A 111 22.43 13.39 -1.81
CA GLU A 111 22.99 14.74 -1.59
C GLU A 111 22.22 15.49 -0.50
N GLU A 112 20.88 15.49 -0.54
CA GLU A 112 20.03 16.15 0.45
C GLU A 112 20.24 15.62 1.87
N LEU A 113 20.34 14.30 2.01
CA LEU A 113 20.43 13.60 3.30
C LEU A 113 21.87 13.27 3.72
N GLN A 114 22.87 13.69 2.94
CA GLN A 114 24.30 13.41 3.18
C GLN A 114 24.58 11.90 3.26
N ILE A 115 23.99 11.13 2.35
CA ILE A 115 24.21 9.70 2.19
C ILE A 115 25.21 9.46 1.08
N ASP A 116 26.11 8.50 1.25
CA ASP A 116 26.97 8.00 0.18
C ASP A 116 26.12 7.33 -0.91
N ASN A 117 26.30 7.73 -2.18
CA ASN A 117 25.56 7.23 -3.33
C ASN A 117 25.66 5.70 -3.51
N GLU A 118 26.76 5.09 -3.07
CA GLU A 118 26.93 3.64 -3.11
C GLU A 118 26.19 2.91 -1.99
N SER A 119 25.69 3.63 -0.98
CA SER A 119 24.91 3.02 0.09
C SER A 119 23.55 2.52 -0.40
N LYS A 120 23.16 1.35 0.07
CA LYS A 120 21.79 0.86 -0.13
C LYS A 120 20.83 1.57 0.82
N ILE A 121 19.69 2.00 0.31
CA ILE A 121 18.67 2.68 1.10
C ILE A 121 17.55 1.69 1.44
N ILE A 122 17.36 1.42 2.73
CA ILE A 122 16.25 0.62 3.26
C ILE A 122 15.21 1.59 3.81
N PHE A 123 14.01 1.56 3.26
CA PHE A 123 12.97 2.55 3.55
C PHE A 123 11.76 1.95 4.24
N PHE A 124 11.18 2.71 5.15
CA PHE A 124 9.93 2.41 5.82
C PHE A 124 9.06 3.66 5.96
N THR A 125 7.80 3.56 5.63
CA THR A 125 6.77 4.55 5.92
C THR A 125 5.40 3.91 5.99
N ALA A 126 4.51 4.46 6.84
CA ALA A 126 3.12 4.03 6.93
C ALA A 126 2.25 5.14 7.53
N LYS A 127 0.93 5.08 7.29
CA LYS A 127 -0.03 6.00 7.89
C LYS A 127 0.07 6.03 9.44
N ASN A 128 0.32 4.87 10.03
CA ASN A 128 0.63 4.72 11.45
C ASN A 128 1.83 3.78 11.59
N ILE A 129 3.02 4.35 11.79
CA ILE A 129 4.28 3.60 11.82
C ILE A 129 4.33 2.57 12.95
N LYS A 130 3.73 2.88 14.12
CA LYS A 130 3.72 1.96 15.27
C LYS A 130 2.93 0.69 14.99
N SER A 131 1.70 0.82 14.50
CA SER A 131 0.85 -0.35 14.17
C SER A 131 1.26 -1.06 12.88
N SER A 132 2.15 -0.45 12.09
CA SER A 132 2.68 -1.03 10.86
C SER A 132 4.04 -1.70 11.03
N GLY A 133 4.50 -1.92 12.29
CA GLY A 133 5.65 -2.74 12.57
C GLY A 133 7.00 -1.99 12.53
N VAL A 134 7.04 -0.70 12.88
CA VAL A 134 8.30 0.06 12.88
C VAL A 134 9.36 -0.52 13.82
N LYS A 135 8.93 -1.14 14.95
CA LYS A 135 9.84 -1.82 15.86
C LYS A 135 10.47 -3.05 15.20
N GLU A 136 9.65 -3.89 14.61
CA GLU A 136 10.04 -5.08 13.88
C GLU A 136 10.94 -4.73 12.68
N PHE A 137 10.65 -3.62 11.98
CA PHE A 137 11.51 -3.06 10.94
C PHE A 137 12.91 -2.71 11.47
N LEU A 138 13.00 -2.05 12.63
CA LEU A 138 14.28 -1.74 13.27
C LEU A 138 15.00 -3.00 13.72
N ASP A 139 14.30 -3.99 14.27
CA ASP A 139 14.86 -5.29 14.68
C ASP A 139 15.49 -5.99 13.45
N ILE A 140 14.78 -6.01 12.30
CA ILE A 140 15.29 -6.57 11.03
C ILE A 140 16.55 -5.82 10.58
N CYS A 141 16.48 -4.48 10.46
CA CYS A 141 17.63 -3.68 10.02
C CYS A 141 18.84 -3.82 10.94
N SER A 142 18.60 -3.94 12.26
CA SER A 142 19.65 -4.15 13.27
C SER A 142 20.34 -5.51 13.15
N SER A 143 19.68 -6.50 12.54
CA SER A 143 20.17 -7.88 12.38
C SER A 143 20.94 -8.11 11.08
N LEU A 144 21.02 -7.12 10.19
CA LEU A 144 21.71 -7.26 8.90
C LEU A 144 23.22 -7.35 9.06
N ASN A 145 23.85 -8.28 8.33
CA ASN A 145 25.28 -8.41 8.21
C ASN A 145 25.88 -7.50 7.12
N TYR A 146 25.11 -7.17 6.09
CA TYR A 146 25.51 -6.23 5.07
C TYR A 146 25.83 -4.87 5.71
N GLN A 147 26.93 -4.21 5.31
CA GLN A 147 27.42 -3.05 6.04
C GLN A 147 27.11 -1.70 5.38
N ASN A 148 27.07 -1.65 4.03
CA ASN A 148 26.93 -0.38 3.33
C ASN A 148 25.47 -0.02 3.06
N PHE A 149 24.69 0.28 4.12
CA PHE A 149 23.31 0.72 4.00
C PHE A 149 22.95 1.86 4.94
N LYS A 150 21.92 2.59 4.55
CA LYS A 150 21.21 3.58 5.38
C LYS A 150 19.74 3.18 5.52
N VAL A 151 19.18 3.55 6.63
CA VAL A 151 17.77 3.30 6.97
C VAL A 151 17.04 4.62 7.01
N ILE A 152 16.01 4.76 6.22
CA ILE A 152 15.14 5.95 6.22
C ILE A 152 13.78 5.56 6.78
N ILE A 153 13.30 6.30 7.79
CA ILE A 153 11.94 6.19 8.31
C ILE A 153 11.27 7.55 8.17
N ALA A 154 10.19 7.61 7.40
CA ALA A 154 9.38 8.81 7.25
C ALA A 154 8.01 8.66 7.91
N GLY A 155 7.58 9.69 8.62
CA GLY A 155 6.30 9.75 9.29
C GLY A 155 5.93 11.17 9.71
N ASN A 156 4.76 11.35 10.31
CA ASN A 156 4.44 12.67 10.85
C ASN A 156 5.29 12.98 12.11
N ASN A 157 5.39 14.26 12.42
CA ASN A 157 6.19 14.76 13.54
C ASN A 157 5.95 13.98 14.84
N LYS A 158 4.68 13.80 15.25
CA LYS A 158 4.34 13.10 16.51
C LYS A 158 4.84 11.63 16.50
N GLN A 159 4.73 10.95 15.37
CA GLN A 159 5.16 9.55 15.26
C GLN A 159 6.69 9.45 15.33
N ILE A 160 7.39 10.30 14.59
CA ILE A 160 8.86 10.33 14.57
C ILE A 160 9.40 10.77 15.94
N TYR A 161 8.81 11.79 16.58
CA TYR A 161 9.18 12.19 17.94
C TYR A 161 9.11 11.00 18.92
N ASN A 162 8.01 10.26 18.90
CA ASN A 162 7.85 9.07 19.75
C ASN A 162 8.84 7.96 19.42
N LEU A 163 9.21 7.80 18.15
CA LEU A 163 10.19 6.80 17.71
C LEU A 163 11.59 7.10 18.22
N ARG A 164 11.99 8.38 18.33
CA ARG A 164 13.32 8.79 18.85
C ARG A 164 13.65 8.18 20.20
N PHE A 165 12.67 7.97 21.07
CA PHE A 165 12.87 7.33 22.39
C PHE A 165 13.19 5.84 22.30
N GLN A 166 13.00 5.20 21.16
CA GLN A 166 13.32 3.79 20.94
C GLN A 166 14.71 3.59 20.32
N ILE A 167 15.26 4.61 19.65
CA ILE A 167 16.54 4.52 18.92
C ILE A 167 17.72 4.07 19.80
N PRO A 168 17.85 4.51 21.08
CA PRO A 168 18.96 4.05 21.94
C PRO A 168 19.03 2.54 22.15
N LYS A 169 17.97 1.80 21.80
CA LYS A 169 17.95 0.33 21.84
C LYS A 169 18.69 -0.31 20.65
N TYR A 170 19.00 0.47 19.62
CA TYR A 170 19.61 0.03 18.37
C TYR A 170 20.95 0.74 18.11
N PRO A 171 21.98 0.56 18.97
CA PRO A 171 23.23 1.30 18.87
C PRO A 171 23.99 1.04 17.55
N ASN A 172 23.80 -0.13 16.93
CA ASN A 172 24.39 -0.47 15.63
C ASN A 172 23.71 0.25 14.44
N LEU A 173 22.56 0.89 14.64
CA LEU A 173 21.89 1.73 13.65
C LEU A 173 22.15 3.23 13.85
N GLU A 174 22.84 3.67 14.90
CA GLU A 174 23.00 5.08 15.27
C GLU A 174 23.49 5.96 14.10
N ASN A 175 24.50 5.49 13.38
CA ASN A 175 25.07 6.22 12.23
C ASN A 175 24.43 5.85 10.89
N ARG A 176 23.40 5.02 10.89
CA ARG A 176 22.71 4.51 9.68
C ARG A 176 21.28 5.00 9.54
N LEU A 177 20.69 5.46 10.65
CA LEU A 177 19.26 5.78 10.73
C LEU A 177 19.02 7.26 10.48
N ILE A 178 18.10 7.54 9.56
CA ILE A 178 17.62 8.88 9.20
C ILE A 178 16.11 8.93 9.45
N LEU A 179 15.68 9.85 10.30
CA LEU A 179 14.30 10.06 10.67
C LEU A 179 13.78 11.33 10.01
N LEU A 180 12.78 11.20 9.15
CA LEU A 180 12.20 12.31 8.39
C LEU A 180 10.79 12.62 8.91
N GLU A 181 10.62 13.84 9.41
CA GLU A 181 9.36 14.37 9.93
C GLU A 181 8.62 15.15 8.84
N ASP A 182 7.35 14.79 8.60
CA ASP A 182 6.47 15.49 7.65
C ASP A 182 7.14 15.76 6.27
N TYR A 183 7.92 14.79 5.78
CA TYR A 183 8.65 14.92 4.53
C TYR A 183 7.68 15.07 3.35
N LYS A 184 7.83 16.14 2.55
CA LYS A 184 6.84 16.53 1.54
C LYS A 184 6.84 15.61 0.32
N ASN A 185 8.02 15.19 -0.15
CA ASN A 185 8.18 14.46 -1.39
C ASN A 185 8.36 12.96 -1.14
N ILE A 186 7.39 12.36 -0.43
CA ILE A 186 7.48 10.96 -0.02
C ILE A 186 7.68 9.99 -1.20
N ASP A 187 7.16 10.32 -2.38
CA ASP A 187 7.32 9.50 -3.58
C ASP A 187 8.77 9.49 -4.10
N GLU A 188 9.53 10.56 -3.88
CA GLU A 188 10.95 10.58 -4.19
C GLU A 188 11.75 9.65 -3.25
N LEU A 189 11.30 9.45 -2.00
CA LEU A 189 11.93 8.46 -1.11
C LEU A 189 11.69 7.02 -1.58
N PHE A 190 10.52 6.73 -2.15
CA PHE A 190 10.28 5.43 -2.78
C PHE A 190 11.17 5.23 -4.01
N LEU A 191 11.33 6.26 -4.86
CA LEU A 191 12.20 6.20 -6.05
C LEU A 191 13.69 6.05 -5.69
N ALA A 192 14.14 6.68 -4.58
CA ALA A 192 15.52 6.58 -4.11
C ALA A 192 15.81 5.27 -3.36
N ALA A 193 14.79 4.61 -2.82
CA ALA A 193 14.96 3.43 -1.99
C ALA A 193 15.35 2.19 -2.81
N ASP A 194 16.22 1.37 -2.25
CA ASP A 194 16.61 0.08 -2.79
C ASP A 194 15.68 -1.03 -2.27
N ILE A 195 15.31 -0.96 -0.99
CA ILE A 195 14.46 -1.96 -0.32
C ILE A 195 13.37 -1.23 0.47
N PHE A 196 12.14 -1.74 0.39
CA PHE A 196 11.03 -1.32 1.23
C PHE A 196 10.51 -2.50 2.06
N ILE A 197 10.48 -2.36 3.38
CA ILE A 197 10.07 -3.42 4.29
C ILE A 197 8.86 -2.98 5.09
N LEU A 198 7.81 -3.79 5.11
CA LEU A 198 6.58 -3.52 5.86
C LEU A 198 6.19 -4.73 6.72
N PRO A 199 6.78 -4.90 7.91
CA PRO A 199 6.47 -5.98 8.84
C PRO A 199 5.18 -5.70 9.63
N THR A 200 4.09 -5.53 8.90
CA THR A 200 2.81 -5.06 9.44
C THR A 200 1.98 -6.17 10.05
N TYR A 201 1.24 -5.84 11.11
CA TYR A 201 0.18 -6.69 11.66
C TYR A 201 -1.18 -6.43 10.99
N ASN A 202 -1.25 -5.46 10.09
CA ASN A 202 -2.50 -5.08 9.44
C ASN A 202 -2.76 -5.98 8.23
N LYS A 203 -3.94 -6.59 8.18
CA LYS A 203 -4.38 -7.44 7.06
C LYS A 203 -4.74 -6.65 5.82
N SER A 204 -5.23 -5.41 5.99
CA SER A 204 -5.69 -4.60 4.86
C SER A 204 -4.58 -4.37 3.85
N PHE A 205 -4.91 -4.48 2.57
CA PHE A 205 -4.02 -4.29 1.45
C PHE A 205 -3.18 -3.01 1.55
N SER A 206 -1.86 -3.13 1.53
CA SER A 206 -0.94 -2.00 1.61
C SER A 206 -0.59 -1.44 0.23
N SER A 207 -1.13 -0.28 -0.11
CA SER A 207 -0.77 0.44 -1.34
C SER A 207 0.70 0.89 -1.38
N ASN A 208 1.36 1.05 -0.22
CA ASN A 208 2.78 1.42 -0.17
C ASN A 208 3.68 0.34 -0.77
N ILE A 209 3.30 -0.94 -0.67
CA ILE A 209 4.05 -2.03 -1.32
C ILE A 209 3.95 -1.89 -2.84
N LEU A 210 2.74 -1.66 -3.39
CA LEU A 210 2.60 -1.43 -4.83
C LEU A 210 3.39 -0.20 -5.30
N LYS A 211 3.38 0.86 -4.51
CA LYS A 211 4.14 2.08 -4.79
C LYS A 211 5.65 1.80 -4.79
N ALA A 212 6.14 1.06 -3.80
CA ALA A 212 7.54 0.63 -3.73
C ALA A 212 7.94 -0.24 -4.93
N MET A 213 7.10 -1.22 -5.30
CA MET A 213 7.33 -2.06 -6.48
C MET A 213 7.39 -1.21 -7.77
N PHE A 214 6.46 -0.26 -7.93
CA PHE A 214 6.43 0.66 -9.07
C PHE A 214 7.70 1.53 -9.15
N CYS A 215 8.25 1.91 -7.99
CA CYS A 215 9.49 2.68 -7.87
C CYS A 215 10.76 1.80 -7.89
N GLU A 216 10.67 0.55 -8.33
CA GLU A 216 11.80 -0.37 -8.44
C GLU A 216 12.46 -0.72 -7.10
N CYS A 217 11.71 -0.80 -6.01
CA CYS A 217 12.23 -1.35 -4.76
C CYS A 217 12.10 -2.89 -4.73
N VAL A 218 13.06 -3.56 -4.10
CA VAL A 218 12.82 -4.89 -3.54
C VAL A 218 11.91 -4.73 -2.34
N VAL A 219 10.83 -5.52 -2.26
CA VAL A 219 9.84 -5.38 -1.20
C VAL A 219 9.79 -6.59 -0.30
N PHE A 220 9.47 -6.37 1.00
CA PHE A 220 9.18 -7.43 1.95
C PHE A 220 7.94 -7.06 2.77
N VAL A 221 7.02 -8.00 2.90
CA VAL A 221 5.74 -7.78 3.62
C VAL A 221 5.27 -9.06 4.29
N THR A 222 4.55 -8.93 5.40
CA THR A 222 3.96 -10.09 6.10
C THR A 222 2.88 -10.78 5.28
N ILE A 223 2.83 -12.12 5.32
CA ILE A 223 1.85 -12.94 4.59
C ILE A 223 0.40 -12.67 5.02
N GLU A 224 0.19 -12.07 6.19
CA GLU A 224 -1.14 -11.69 6.64
C GLU A 224 -1.71 -10.47 5.91
N ASN A 225 -0.87 -9.65 5.30
CA ASN A 225 -1.34 -8.50 4.52
C ASN A 225 -1.85 -8.94 3.15
N ASP A 226 -3.02 -8.45 2.75
CA ASP A 226 -3.66 -8.83 1.48
C ASP A 226 -2.79 -8.53 0.24
N VAL A 227 -1.82 -7.62 0.33
CA VAL A 227 -0.89 -7.33 -0.78
C VAL A 227 -0.03 -8.53 -1.18
N ARG A 228 0.07 -9.55 -0.33
CA ARG A 228 0.73 -10.83 -0.64
C ARG A 228 0.21 -11.49 -1.93
N GLU A 229 -1.02 -11.15 -2.33
CA GLU A 229 -1.62 -11.68 -3.56
C GLU A 229 -0.87 -11.25 -4.83
N VAL A 230 -0.09 -10.19 -4.74
CA VAL A 230 0.60 -9.57 -5.88
C VAL A 230 2.12 -9.47 -5.69
N VAL A 231 2.67 -10.00 -4.61
CA VAL A 231 4.13 -10.05 -4.41
C VAL A 231 4.65 -11.48 -4.57
N ASP A 232 5.92 -11.60 -4.92
CA ASP A 232 6.59 -12.90 -4.98
C ASP A 232 6.67 -13.57 -3.61
N VAL A 233 6.68 -14.89 -3.57
CA VAL A 233 6.83 -15.68 -2.33
C VAL A 233 8.11 -15.32 -1.58
N PHE A 234 9.20 -15.04 -2.30
CA PHE A 234 10.46 -14.57 -1.69
C PHE A 234 10.27 -13.30 -0.87
N ALA A 235 9.41 -12.38 -1.32
CA ALA A 235 9.08 -11.13 -0.64
C ALA A 235 8.19 -11.31 0.60
N SER A 236 7.68 -12.52 0.84
CA SER A 236 6.77 -12.81 1.95
C SER A 236 7.53 -13.12 3.23
N MET A 237 7.06 -12.55 4.33
CA MET A 237 7.49 -12.79 5.71
C MET A 237 6.43 -13.63 6.40
N ASP A 238 6.78 -14.75 7.02
CA ASP A 238 5.83 -15.63 7.71
C ASP A 238 5.16 -14.93 8.91
N SER A 239 5.85 -13.97 9.50
CA SER A 239 5.33 -13.08 10.55
C SER A 239 6.09 -11.75 10.52
N SER A 240 5.62 -10.77 11.27
CA SER A 240 6.33 -9.48 11.44
C SER A 240 7.71 -9.62 12.11
N THR A 241 7.96 -10.74 12.80
CA THR A 241 9.22 -11.08 13.48
C THR A 241 9.90 -12.29 12.84
N ASP A 242 9.67 -12.55 11.57
CA ASP A 242 10.28 -13.66 10.83
C ASP A 242 11.82 -13.55 10.85
N PRO A 243 12.54 -14.49 11.49
CA PRO A 243 13.99 -14.40 11.63
C PRO A 243 14.74 -14.65 10.32
N SER A 244 14.09 -15.22 9.31
CA SER A 244 14.70 -15.51 8.00
C SER A 244 14.88 -14.25 7.16
N ILE A 245 14.15 -13.17 7.48
CA ILE A 245 14.08 -12.01 6.60
C ILE A 245 15.42 -11.27 6.49
N ALA A 246 16.16 -11.14 7.60
CA ALA A 246 17.48 -10.53 7.58
C ALA A 246 18.44 -11.29 6.64
N PHE A 247 18.40 -12.63 6.65
CA PHE A 247 19.21 -13.47 5.75
C PHE A 247 18.78 -13.32 4.28
N LYS A 248 17.47 -13.20 4.00
CA LYS A 248 16.97 -12.94 2.64
C LYS A 248 17.46 -11.58 2.13
N ILE A 249 17.42 -10.55 2.97
CA ILE A 249 17.90 -9.21 2.62
C ILE A 249 19.41 -9.22 2.40
N ASP A 250 20.20 -9.81 3.30
CA ASP A 250 21.65 -9.95 3.13
C ASP A 250 22.00 -10.69 1.84
N ALA A 251 21.32 -11.80 1.55
CA ALA A 251 21.55 -12.59 0.32
C ALA A 251 21.30 -11.76 -0.94
N ILE A 252 20.17 -11.02 -0.99
CA ILE A 252 19.84 -10.23 -2.19
C ILE A 252 20.77 -9.02 -2.35
N LEU A 253 21.23 -8.40 -1.24
CA LEU A 253 22.17 -7.29 -1.29
C LEU A 253 23.57 -7.71 -1.77
N LEU A 254 23.92 -8.99 -1.63
CA LEU A 254 25.19 -9.57 -2.11
C LEU A 254 25.13 -10.02 -3.57
N SER A 255 23.95 -10.19 -4.14
CA SER A 255 23.75 -10.62 -5.55
C SER A 255 23.19 -9.46 -6.38
N GLU A 256 24.06 -8.66 -6.99
CA GLU A 256 23.62 -7.52 -7.81
C GLU A 256 22.73 -7.95 -8.98
N GLN A 257 22.97 -9.12 -9.56
CA GLN A 257 22.15 -9.64 -10.64
C GLN A 257 20.71 -9.92 -10.18
N ASP A 258 20.55 -10.69 -9.11
CA ASP A 258 19.22 -11.03 -8.58
C ASP A 258 18.49 -9.79 -8.06
N PHE A 259 19.24 -8.90 -7.40
CA PHE A 259 18.72 -7.62 -6.91
C PHE A 259 18.09 -6.78 -8.05
N ASN A 260 18.82 -6.58 -9.15
CA ASN A 260 18.33 -5.82 -10.29
C ASN A 260 17.18 -6.55 -11.03
N GLN A 261 17.23 -7.88 -11.11
CA GLN A 261 16.15 -8.67 -11.69
C GLN A 261 14.84 -8.51 -10.91
N ILE A 262 14.87 -8.63 -9.59
CA ILE A 262 13.68 -8.48 -8.74
C ILE A 262 13.11 -7.05 -8.85
N LYS A 263 13.96 -6.03 -8.84
CA LYS A 263 13.54 -4.63 -9.03
C LYS A 263 12.76 -4.45 -10.33
N LYS A 264 13.27 -4.99 -11.42
CA LYS A 264 12.62 -4.92 -12.73
C LYS A 264 11.29 -5.68 -12.75
N GLN A 265 11.25 -6.90 -12.23
CA GLN A 265 10.03 -7.71 -12.15
C GLN A 265 8.95 -7.04 -11.30
N ASN A 266 9.33 -6.48 -10.16
CA ASN A 266 8.41 -5.73 -9.31
C ASN A 266 7.77 -4.56 -10.05
N ARG A 267 8.58 -3.78 -10.80
CA ARG A 267 8.04 -2.68 -11.59
C ARG A 267 7.11 -3.15 -12.70
N GLU A 268 7.51 -4.17 -13.46
CA GLU A 268 6.69 -4.72 -14.55
C GLU A 268 5.31 -5.16 -14.03
N LEU A 269 5.27 -5.84 -12.89
CA LEU A 269 4.03 -6.24 -12.25
C LEU A 269 3.21 -5.04 -11.74
N ALA A 270 3.87 -4.07 -11.11
CA ALA A 270 3.20 -2.90 -10.55
C ALA A 270 2.56 -1.99 -11.61
N LEU A 271 3.04 -2.00 -12.86
CA LEU A 271 2.44 -1.27 -13.97
C LEU A 271 0.97 -1.65 -14.22
N GLU A 272 0.55 -2.88 -13.90
CA GLU A 272 -0.84 -3.31 -14.02
C GLU A 272 -1.80 -2.59 -13.05
N PHE A 273 -1.27 -1.98 -11.99
CA PHE A 273 -2.03 -1.32 -10.92
C PHE A 273 -1.97 0.20 -10.97
N THR A 274 -1.49 0.77 -12.09
CA THR A 274 -1.52 2.23 -12.29
C THR A 274 -2.95 2.75 -12.28
N LEU A 275 -3.10 4.03 -11.95
CA LEU A 275 -4.40 4.70 -11.95
C LEU A 275 -5.09 4.61 -13.31
N GLU A 276 -4.34 4.78 -14.40
CA GLU A 276 -4.83 4.70 -15.78
C GLU A 276 -5.39 3.31 -16.07
N ASN A 277 -4.67 2.24 -15.75
CA ASN A 277 -5.11 0.87 -15.97
C ASN A 277 -6.35 0.53 -15.13
N ASN A 278 -6.39 0.99 -13.89
CA ASN A 278 -7.55 0.78 -13.03
C ASN A 278 -8.77 1.59 -13.48
N LEU A 279 -8.57 2.81 -14.05
CA LEU A 279 -9.65 3.57 -14.67
C LEU A 279 -10.24 2.84 -15.89
N VAL A 280 -9.42 2.20 -16.72
CA VAL A 280 -9.91 1.37 -17.82
C VAL A 280 -10.75 0.21 -17.28
N LYS A 281 -10.26 -0.52 -16.27
CA LYS A 281 -10.97 -1.65 -15.65
C LYS A 281 -12.32 -1.24 -15.07
N ILE A 282 -12.37 -0.14 -14.30
CA ILE A 282 -13.63 0.31 -13.67
C ILE A 282 -14.61 0.90 -14.69
N ASN A 283 -14.16 1.63 -15.69
CA ASN A 283 -15.04 2.15 -16.73
C ASN A 283 -15.70 1.03 -17.52
N HIS A 284 -14.99 -0.05 -17.84
CA HIS A 284 -15.58 -1.23 -18.43
C HIS A 284 -16.68 -1.87 -17.55
N ILE A 285 -16.49 -1.88 -16.22
CA ILE A 285 -17.53 -2.34 -15.29
C ILE A 285 -18.74 -1.41 -15.32
N ILE A 286 -18.52 -0.09 -15.29
CA ILE A 286 -19.57 0.93 -15.30
C ILE A 286 -20.45 0.82 -16.58
N GLU A 287 -19.85 0.56 -17.73
CA GLU A 287 -20.55 0.40 -19.01
C GLU A 287 -21.47 -0.83 -19.06
N ASN A 288 -21.21 -1.83 -18.21
CA ASN A 288 -21.95 -3.09 -18.17
C ASN A 288 -22.91 -3.21 -16.98
N VAL A 289 -23.13 -2.16 -16.21
CA VAL A 289 -24.02 -2.11 -15.04
C VAL A 289 -25.33 -1.37 -15.37
#